data_b0c3585c9db41c947269bdd7548d8090
#
_entry.id   b0c3585c9db41c947269bdd7548d8090
#
_cell.length_a   1.000
_cell.length_b   1.000
_cell.length_c   1.000
_cell.angle_alpha   90.00
_cell.angle_beta   90.00
_cell.angle_gamma   90.00
#
_symmetry.space_group_name_H-M   'P 1'
#
loop_
_entity.id
_entity.type
_entity.pdbx_description
1 polymer ?
#
loop_
_entity_poly.entity_id
_entity_poly.type
_entity_poly.pdbx_seq_one_letter_code
_entity_poly.pdbx_strand_id
1 'polypeptide(L)'
;PIVFLRPLGLRLVRTALVLPISLFILRYKPEEMGLLPYGAEDVEQRAVSGTSAPASAENGTPIKELLRQPEFYIAVGAYWTSVSCAYLNSFLTPCGIAAGLTLQAAAMMTSISLLGNMSSKLILGKVSDSLGIIKTFEFSIALAFFGHVLLFLGSPKTVMAGSLFFGVTLPLSSVMMPLFCRIFWKGETYSTAYAYSTMVGTLLGAPFNMWFGTFYDITGDYRLTIGVSAAMLIMLTFLIILEGVRLKRAKSGKSPSQAR
;
A
#
# COMPACT_ATOMS: atom_id res chain seq x y z
N PRO A 1 21.01 24.63 -19.72
CA PRO A 1 21.78 23.99 -18.63
C PRO A 1 21.31 24.43 -17.23
N ILE A 2 20.91 25.70 -17.02
CA ILE A 2 20.55 26.26 -15.71
C ILE A 2 19.22 25.68 -15.16
N VAL A 3 18.29 25.27 -16.00
CA VAL A 3 16.98 24.72 -15.61
C VAL A 3 17.13 23.33 -14.95
N PHE A 4 18.17 22.58 -15.29
CA PHE A 4 18.45 21.25 -14.71
C PHE A 4 19.14 21.33 -13.33
N LEU A 5 19.87 22.40 -13.05
CA LEU A 5 20.61 22.59 -11.81
C LEU A 5 19.72 23.00 -10.61
N ARG A 6 18.61 23.72 -10.84
CA ARG A 6 17.66 24.11 -9.80
C ARG A 6 17.05 22.94 -9.02
N PRO A 7 16.48 21.90 -9.69
CA PRO A 7 15.93 20.77 -8.95
C PRO A 7 16.99 19.92 -8.24
N LEU A 8 18.23 19.87 -8.77
CA LEU A 8 19.33 19.17 -8.12
C LEU A 8 19.78 19.91 -6.84
N GLY A 9 19.91 21.23 -6.89
CA GLY A 9 20.24 22.05 -5.72
C GLY A 9 19.21 21.93 -4.60
N LEU A 10 17.91 21.98 -4.92
CA LEU A 10 16.83 21.77 -3.95
C LEU A 10 16.84 20.37 -3.32
N ARG A 11 17.17 19.33 -4.11
CA ARG A 11 17.32 17.96 -3.59
C ARG A 11 18.52 17.85 -2.64
N LEU A 12 19.65 18.43 -2.98
CA LEU A 12 20.84 18.46 -2.13
C LEU A 12 20.60 19.21 -0.82
N VAL A 13 19.97 20.37 -0.85
CA VAL A 13 19.60 21.13 0.35
C VAL A 13 18.64 20.33 1.24
N ARG A 14 17.64 19.69 0.66
CA ARG A 14 16.69 18.83 1.40
C ARG A 14 17.40 17.65 2.05
N THR A 15 18.30 16.98 1.34
CA THR A 15 19.09 15.87 1.90
C THR A 15 20.03 16.34 2.99
N ALA A 16 20.71 17.46 2.79
CA ALA A 16 21.61 18.07 3.77
C ALA A 16 20.89 18.50 5.06
N LEU A 17 19.61 18.89 4.98
CA LEU A 17 18.78 19.22 6.15
C LEU A 17 18.32 17.97 6.92
N VAL A 18 18.00 16.88 6.20
CA VAL A 18 17.51 15.65 6.83
C VAL A 18 18.64 14.85 7.46
N LEU A 19 19.85 14.90 6.89
CA LEU A 19 21.01 14.11 7.33
C LEU A 19 21.40 14.38 8.80
N PRO A 20 21.56 15.63 9.30
CA PRO A 20 21.85 15.87 10.70
C PRO A 20 20.71 15.46 11.64
N ILE A 21 19.46 15.66 11.24
CA ILE A 21 18.30 15.19 12.02
C ILE A 21 18.34 13.67 12.16
N SER A 22 18.62 12.97 11.07
CA SER A 22 18.72 11.50 11.07
C SER A 22 19.88 11.00 11.93
N LEU A 23 21.03 11.65 11.89
CA LEU A 23 22.23 11.22 12.61
C LEU A 23 22.20 11.55 14.10
N PHE A 24 21.64 12.72 14.48
CA PHE A 24 21.72 13.22 15.85
C PHE A 24 20.44 13.00 16.67
N ILE A 25 19.28 12.94 16.03
CA ILE A 25 17.98 12.86 16.72
C ILE A 25 17.39 11.46 16.66
N LEU A 26 17.50 10.75 15.50
CA LEU A 26 16.96 9.40 15.38
C LEU A 26 17.85 8.38 16.07
N ARG A 27 17.31 7.68 17.04
CA ARG A 27 17.90 6.51 17.69
C ARG A 27 17.21 5.25 17.19
N TYR A 28 17.99 4.19 17.00
CA TYR A 28 17.46 2.95 16.45
C TYR A 28 16.64 2.17 17.46
N LYS A 29 17.05 2.20 18.72
CA LYS A 29 16.36 1.46 19.80
C LYS A 29 16.01 2.39 20.96
N PRO A 30 14.82 2.23 21.57
CA PRO A 30 14.44 3.02 22.75
C PRO A 30 15.36 2.77 23.95
N GLU A 31 15.97 1.59 24.04
CA GLU A 31 16.92 1.24 25.12
C GLU A 31 18.18 2.13 25.11
N GLU A 32 18.60 2.62 23.94
CA GLU A 32 19.73 3.57 23.83
C GLU A 32 19.47 4.92 24.48
N MET A 33 18.19 5.22 24.73
CA MET A 33 17.73 6.43 25.44
C MET A 33 17.31 6.16 26.88
N GLY A 34 17.52 4.92 27.38
CA GLY A 34 17.05 4.50 28.70
C GLY A 34 15.52 4.37 28.79
N LEU A 35 14.83 4.30 27.67
CA LEU A 35 13.38 4.14 27.60
C LEU A 35 13.05 2.66 27.37
N LEU A 36 12.07 2.15 28.11
CA LEU A 36 11.52 0.82 27.87
C LEU A 36 10.61 0.85 26.62
N PRO A 37 10.58 -0.23 25.82
CA PRO A 37 9.64 -0.35 24.71
C PRO A 37 8.20 -0.22 25.21
N TYR A 38 7.32 0.39 24.40
CA TYR A 38 5.91 0.53 24.75
C TYR A 38 5.27 -0.84 25.01
N GLY A 39 4.71 -1.01 26.21
CA GLY A 39 4.13 -2.29 26.68
C GLY A 39 5.09 -3.19 27.45
N ALA A 40 6.32 -2.78 27.75
CA ALA A 40 7.27 -3.55 28.55
C ALA A 40 6.75 -3.75 29.99
N GLU A 41 6.04 -2.79 30.57
CA GLU A 41 5.40 -2.89 31.87
C GLU A 41 4.33 -4.01 31.92
N ASP A 42 3.55 -4.17 30.83
CA ASP A 42 2.57 -5.25 30.70
C ASP A 42 3.24 -6.63 30.58
N VAL A 43 4.44 -6.70 30.02
CA VAL A 43 5.23 -7.94 29.89
C VAL A 43 5.84 -8.33 31.23
N GLU A 44 6.37 -7.37 31.99
CA GLU A 44 6.88 -7.60 33.34
C GLU A 44 5.78 -8.05 34.31
N GLN A 45 4.60 -7.42 34.28
CA GLN A 45 3.47 -7.84 35.10
C GLN A 45 2.95 -9.24 34.75
N ARG A 46 3.00 -9.63 33.46
CA ARG A 46 2.66 -10.99 33.01
C ARG A 46 3.72 -12.03 33.36
N ALA A 47 4.98 -11.65 33.38
CA ALA A 47 6.08 -12.52 33.83
C ALA A 47 5.97 -12.81 35.33
N VAL A 48 5.58 -11.83 36.15
CA VAL A 48 5.36 -11.98 37.59
C VAL A 48 4.12 -12.84 37.90
N SER A 49 3.10 -12.85 37.03
CA SER A 49 1.90 -13.66 37.18
C SER A 49 2.02 -15.12 36.71
N GLY A 50 3.22 -15.59 36.38
CA GLY A 50 3.48 -17.00 36.07
C GLY A 50 2.92 -17.53 34.75
N THR A 51 2.34 -16.66 33.93
CA THR A 51 1.86 -16.98 32.60
C THR A 51 2.97 -16.63 31.59
N SER A 52 4.05 -17.40 31.64
CA SER A 52 5.12 -17.34 30.63
C SER A 52 4.54 -17.77 29.30
N ALA A 53 3.99 -16.82 28.52
CA ALA A 53 4.09 -16.97 27.08
C ALA A 53 5.59 -16.93 26.77
N PRO A 54 6.15 -17.95 26.06
CA PRO A 54 7.56 -17.93 25.71
C PRO A 54 7.82 -16.60 25.01
N ALA A 55 8.77 -15.82 25.50
CA ALA A 55 9.46 -14.82 24.75
C ALA A 55 10.02 -15.61 23.53
N SER A 56 9.22 -15.64 22.46
CA SER A 56 9.64 -16.27 21.21
C SER A 56 10.78 -15.42 20.70
N ALA A 57 11.98 -15.83 21.12
CA ALA A 57 13.21 -15.34 20.55
C ALA A 57 13.05 -15.24 19.03
N GLU A 58 13.13 -14.02 18.48
CA GLU A 58 14.29 -13.53 17.73
C GLU A 58 14.71 -14.32 16.49
N ASN A 59 14.13 -15.44 16.14
CA ASN A 59 14.41 -16.05 14.86
C ASN A 59 13.17 -15.91 14.00
N GLY A 60 13.13 -14.84 13.16
CA GLY A 60 12.11 -14.67 12.14
C GLY A 60 11.94 -15.98 11.36
N THR A 61 10.69 -16.34 11.08
CA THR A 61 10.39 -17.58 10.35
C THR A 61 11.23 -17.65 9.08
N PRO A 62 12.02 -18.73 8.87
CA PRO A 62 12.85 -18.84 7.68
C PRO A 62 11.99 -18.76 6.42
N ILE A 63 12.52 -18.13 5.38
CA ILE A 63 11.79 -17.88 4.13
C ILE A 63 11.16 -19.15 3.53
N LYS A 64 11.79 -20.31 3.72
CA LYS A 64 11.28 -21.61 3.28
C LYS A 64 9.92 -21.96 3.90
N GLU A 65 9.67 -21.52 5.10
CA GLU A 65 8.41 -21.73 5.82
C GLU A 65 7.33 -20.76 5.35
N LEU A 66 7.69 -19.50 5.08
CA LEU A 66 6.81 -18.52 4.46
C LEU A 66 6.35 -18.95 3.06
N LEU A 67 7.25 -19.51 2.25
CA LEU A 67 6.94 -20.02 0.91
C LEU A 67 5.98 -21.23 0.91
N ARG A 68 5.76 -21.89 2.05
CA ARG A 68 4.76 -22.95 2.19
C ARG A 68 3.36 -22.43 2.53
N GLN A 69 3.25 -21.17 2.94
CA GLN A 69 2.00 -20.56 3.36
C GLN A 69 1.27 -19.95 2.15
N PRO A 70 0.04 -20.35 1.84
CA PRO A 70 -0.72 -19.79 0.74
C PRO A 70 -1.01 -18.29 0.94
N GLU A 71 -1.12 -17.82 2.18
CA GLU A 71 -1.32 -16.42 2.56
C GLU A 71 -0.18 -15.53 2.04
N PHE A 72 1.04 -16.07 1.98
CA PHE A 72 2.21 -15.35 1.46
C PHE A 72 2.04 -15.04 -0.03
N TYR A 73 1.59 -15.99 -0.84
CA TYR A 73 1.36 -15.77 -2.27
C TYR A 73 0.22 -14.78 -2.53
N ILE A 74 -0.80 -14.82 -1.68
CA ILE A 74 -1.90 -13.84 -1.74
C ILE A 74 -1.39 -12.44 -1.40
N ALA A 75 -0.54 -12.30 -0.38
CA ALA A 75 0.08 -11.04 -0.03
C ALA A 75 0.99 -10.50 -1.15
N VAL A 76 1.80 -11.36 -1.78
CA VAL A 76 2.62 -10.99 -2.95
C VAL A 76 1.74 -10.53 -4.11
N GLY A 77 0.69 -11.28 -4.45
CA GLY A 77 -0.24 -10.95 -5.51
C GLY A 77 -1.01 -9.65 -5.24
N ALA A 78 -1.45 -9.45 -4.00
CA ALA A 78 -2.14 -8.24 -3.59
C ALA A 78 -1.23 -7.01 -3.62
N TYR A 79 0.04 -7.15 -3.22
CA TYR A 79 1.00 -6.06 -3.34
C TYR A 79 1.33 -5.76 -4.81
N TRP A 80 1.60 -6.79 -5.60
CA TRP A 80 1.87 -6.66 -7.03
C TRP A 80 0.75 -5.90 -7.77
N THR A 81 -0.50 -6.30 -7.59
CA THR A 81 -1.65 -5.64 -8.21
C THR A 81 -1.82 -4.21 -7.73
N SER A 82 -1.66 -3.96 -6.42
CA SER A 82 -1.77 -2.61 -5.85
C SER A 82 -0.70 -1.66 -6.40
N VAL A 83 0.56 -2.09 -6.48
CA VAL A 83 1.66 -1.25 -6.98
C VAL A 83 1.55 -1.05 -8.49
N SER A 84 1.11 -2.06 -9.24
CA SER A 84 0.89 -1.95 -10.69
C SER A 84 -0.17 -0.89 -11.02
N CYS A 85 -1.29 -0.86 -10.27
CA CYS A 85 -2.29 0.19 -10.41
C CYS A 85 -1.73 1.58 -10.06
N ALA A 86 -0.87 1.67 -9.05
CA ALA A 86 -0.29 2.93 -8.61
C ALA A 86 0.61 3.58 -9.68
N TYR A 87 1.23 2.80 -10.58
CA TYR A 87 2.04 3.34 -11.68
C TYR A 87 1.24 4.20 -12.66
N LEU A 88 -0.08 4.01 -12.78
CA LEU A 88 -0.94 4.89 -13.58
C LEU A 88 -0.86 6.37 -13.13
N ASN A 89 -0.46 6.63 -11.87
CA ASN A 89 -0.26 8.00 -11.39
C ASN A 89 0.73 8.81 -12.23
N SER A 90 1.73 8.16 -12.82
CA SER A 90 2.71 8.81 -13.70
C SER A 90 2.11 9.26 -15.04
N PHE A 91 0.97 8.70 -15.42
CA PHE A 91 0.29 8.95 -16.69
C PHE A 91 -0.96 9.85 -16.53
N LEU A 92 -1.29 10.34 -15.33
CA LEU A 92 -2.46 11.20 -15.12
C LEU A 92 -2.39 12.49 -15.94
N THR A 93 -1.25 13.16 -15.98
CA THR A 93 -1.07 14.38 -16.78
C THR A 93 -1.24 14.11 -18.28
N PRO A 94 -0.56 13.12 -18.88
CA PRO A 94 -0.81 12.73 -20.26
C PRO A 94 -2.28 12.34 -20.53
N CYS A 95 -2.93 11.60 -19.63
CA CYS A 95 -4.36 11.27 -19.74
C CYS A 95 -5.24 12.53 -19.78
N GLY A 96 -4.92 13.53 -18.96
CA GLY A 96 -5.65 14.80 -18.95
C GLY A 96 -5.50 15.57 -20.27
N ILE A 97 -4.32 15.60 -20.86
CA ILE A 97 -4.08 16.23 -22.15
C ILE A 97 -4.87 15.50 -23.25
N ALA A 98 -4.85 14.17 -23.26
CA ALA A 98 -5.62 13.35 -24.20
C ALA A 98 -7.14 13.56 -24.04
N ALA A 99 -7.62 13.88 -22.84
CA ALA A 99 -9.01 14.22 -22.56
C ALA A 99 -9.38 15.67 -22.94
N GLY A 100 -8.44 16.45 -23.51
CA GLY A 100 -8.67 17.83 -23.99
C GLY A 100 -8.43 18.92 -22.93
N LEU A 101 -7.77 18.61 -21.81
CA LEU A 101 -7.34 19.61 -20.83
C LEU A 101 -6.11 20.38 -21.33
N THR A 102 -5.99 21.63 -20.91
CA THR A 102 -4.73 22.38 -21.06
C THR A 102 -3.62 21.73 -20.25
N LEU A 103 -2.36 21.92 -20.64
CA LEU A 103 -1.20 21.38 -19.93
C LEU A 103 -1.22 21.73 -18.43
N GLN A 104 -1.63 22.95 -18.10
CA GLN A 104 -1.71 23.41 -16.71
C GLN A 104 -2.79 22.67 -15.93
N ALA A 105 -4.00 22.52 -16.51
CA ALA A 105 -5.10 21.79 -15.89
C ALA A 105 -4.78 20.29 -15.76
N ALA A 106 -4.15 19.70 -16.76
CA ALA A 106 -3.71 18.30 -16.73
C ALA A 106 -2.64 18.05 -15.66
N ALA A 107 -1.69 18.96 -15.48
CA ALA A 107 -0.70 18.89 -14.41
C ALA A 107 -1.34 18.97 -13.01
N MET A 108 -2.44 19.70 -12.85
CA MET A 108 -3.20 19.76 -11.59
C MET A 108 -3.82 18.40 -11.22
N MET A 109 -4.10 17.50 -12.18
CA MET A 109 -4.65 16.17 -11.88
C MET A 109 -3.74 15.38 -10.96
N THR A 110 -2.42 15.44 -11.16
CA THR A 110 -1.46 14.78 -10.27
C THR A 110 -1.50 15.37 -8.86
N SER A 111 -1.61 16.70 -8.74
CA SER A 111 -1.74 17.36 -7.43
C SER A 111 -3.05 16.96 -6.73
N ILE A 112 -4.15 16.90 -7.47
CA ILE A 112 -5.46 16.47 -6.95
C ILE A 112 -5.41 15.00 -6.51
N SER A 113 -4.74 14.13 -7.26
CA SER A 113 -4.50 12.73 -6.88
C SER A 113 -3.71 12.64 -5.56
N LEU A 114 -2.68 13.45 -5.38
CA LEU A 114 -1.91 13.50 -4.13
C LEU A 114 -2.75 13.99 -2.94
N LEU A 115 -3.68 14.93 -3.15
CA LEU A 115 -4.66 15.31 -2.11
C LEU A 115 -5.58 14.15 -1.76
N GLY A 116 -6.07 13.40 -2.75
CA GLY A 116 -6.85 12.17 -2.54
C GLY A 116 -6.06 11.11 -1.76
N ASN A 117 -4.78 10.92 -2.09
CA ASN A 117 -3.87 10.03 -1.37
C ASN A 117 -3.67 10.45 0.09
N MET A 118 -3.40 11.73 0.34
CA MET A 118 -3.20 12.26 1.69
C MET A 118 -4.46 12.11 2.54
N SER A 119 -5.61 12.54 2.02
CA SER A 119 -6.89 12.44 2.71
C SER A 119 -7.27 11.00 3.02
N SER A 120 -7.09 10.09 2.07
CA SER A 120 -7.39 8.68 2.27
C SER A 120 -6.49 8.03 3.31
N LYS A 121 -5.20 8.34 3.37
CA LYS A 121 -4.29 7.82 4.42
C LYS A 121 -4.75 8.19 5.82
N LEU A 122 -5.23 9.42 6.02
CA LEU A 122 -5.74 9.86 7.32
C LEU A 122 -7.05 9.16 7.70
N ILE A 123 -7.91 8.92 6.72
CA ILE A 123 -9.23 8.30 6.96
C ILE A 123 -9.11 6.79 7.12
N LEU A 124 -8.34 6.12 6.28
CA LEU A 124 -8.25 4.66 6.22
C LEU A 124 -7.75 4.02 7.52
N GLY A 125 -6.81 4.66 8.22
CA GLY A 125 -6.37 4.20 9.55
C GLY A 125 -7.56 4.12 10.50
N LYS A 126 -8.32 5.23 10.64
CA LYS A 126 -9.47 5.31 11.53
C LYS A 126 -10.62 4.39 11.13
N VAL A 127 -10.87 4.25 9.83
CA VAL A 127 -11.89 3.35 9.29
C VAL A 127 -11.50 1.90 9.52
N SER A 128 -10.21 1.56 9.40
CA SER A 128 -9.69 0.22 9.67
C SER A 128 -9.91 -0.21 11.12
N ASP A 129 -9.79 0.72 12.07
CA ASP A 129 -10.04 0.43 13.49
C ASP A 129 -11.52 0.16 13.78
N SER A 130 -12.43 0.80 13.04
CA SER A 130 -13.89 0.67 13.24
C SER A 130 -14.52 -0.49 12.45
N LEU A 131 -14.18 -0.65 11.17
CA LEU A 131 -14.79 -1.65 10.28
C LEU A 131 -13.97 -2.93 10.16
N GLY A 132 -12.72 -2.91 10.61
CA GLY A 132 -11.74 -3.98 10.42
C GLY A 132 -11.03 -3.92 9.05
N ILE A 133 -9.81 -4.50 9.02
CA ILE A 133 -8.85 -4.33 7.92
C ILE A 133 -9.41 -4.81 6.58
N ILE A 134 -10.04 -6.01 6.52
CA ILE A 134 -10.52 -6.59 5.25
C ILE A 134 -11.60 -5.71 4.62
N LYS A 135 -12.61 -5.31 5.40
CA LYS A 135 -13.71 -4.46 4.88
C LYS A 135 -13.22 -3.09 4.44
N THR A 136 -12.27 -2.51 5.19
CA THR A 136 -11.65 -1.23 4.82
C THR A 136 -10.87 -1.35 3.52
N PHE A 137 -10.18 -2.48 3.31
CA PHE A 137 -9.47 -2.73 2.07
C PHE A 137 -10.43 -2.83 0.89
N GLU A 138 -11.50 -3.63 1.02
CA GLU A 138 -12.56 -3.76 -0.01
C GLU A 138 -13.19 -2.38 -0.34
N PHE A 139 -13.54 -1.60 0.68
CA PHE A 139 -14.07 -0.25 0.49
C PHE A 139 -13.09 0.67 -0.24
N SER A 140 -11.80 0.61 0.11
CA SER A 140 -10.76 1.40 -0.54
C SER A 140 -10.58 1.03 -2.01
N ILE A 141 -10.66 -0.27 -2.34
CA ILE A 141 -10.60 -0.74 -3.73
C ILE A 141 -11.82 -0.25 -4.50
N ALA A 142 -13.03 -0.33 -3.93
CA ALA A 142 -14.24 0.15 -4.58
C ALA A 142 -14.16 1.65 -4.90
N LEU A 143 -13.64 2.46 -3.97
CA LEU A 143 -13.46 3.89 -4.17
C LEU A 143 -12.38 4.20 -5.23
N ALA A 144 -11.27 3.45 -5.22
CA ALA A 144 -10.23 3.54 -6.24
C ALA A 144 -10.76 3.14 -7.62
N PHE A 145 -11.56 2.07 -7.69
CA PHE A 145 -12.21 1.61 -8.93
C PHE A 145 -13.16 2.67 -9.49
N PHE A 146 -13.94 3.32 -8.64
CA PHE A 146 -14.77 4.45 -9.05
C PHE A 146 -13.94 5.56 -9.71
N GLY A 147 -12.76 5.88 -9.14
CA GLY A 147 -11.82 6.81 -9.76
C GLY A 147 -11.37 6.38 -11.16
N HIS A 148 -11.08 5.08 -11.36
CA HIS A 148 -10.70 4.54 -12.68
C HIS A 148 -11.85 4.63 -13.68
N VAL A 149 -13.10 4.37 -13.26
CA VAL A 149 -14.28 4.53 -14.12
C VAL A 149 -14.44 6.00 -14.58
N LEU A 150 -14.26 6.97 -13.68
CA LEU A 150 -14.30 8.39 -14.04
C LEU A 150 -13.18 8.79 -15.00
N LEU A 151 -11.97 8.25 -14.83
CA LEU A 151 -10.85 8.46 -15.76
C LEU A 151 -11.16 7.84 -17.14
N PHE A 152 -11.75 6.65 -17.17
CA PHE A 152 -12.10 5.94 -18.40
C PHE A 152 -13.13 6.66 -19.25
N LEU A 153 -14.05 7.41 -18.64
CA LEU A 153 -15.05 8.23 -19.36
C LEU A 153 -14.41 9.32 -20.24
N GLY A 154 -13.19 9.78 -19.94
CA GLY A 154 -12.37 10.61 -20.80
C GLY A 154 -12.89 12.04 -21.02
N SER A 155 -13.88 12.51 -20.27
CA SER A 155 -14.35 13.91 -20.35
C SER A 155 -13.47 14.80 -19.45
N PRO A 156 -13.18 16.07 -19.83
CA PRO A 156 -12.38 16.98 -19.00
C PRO A 156 -12.82 17.08 -17.54
N LYS A 157 -14.13 17.11 -17.29
CA LYS A 157 -14.68 17.17 -15.93
C LYS A 157 -14.54 15.85 -15.17
N THR A 158 -14.77 14.72 -15.86
CA THR A 158 -14.70 13.40 -15.23
C THR A 158 -13.27 12.98 -14.91
N VAL A 159 -12.29 13.31 -15.76
CA VAL A 159 -10.88 12.99 -15.49
C VAL A 159 -10.32 13.80 -14.31
N MET A 160 -10.74 15.05 -14.15
CA MET A 160 -10.39 15.87 -12.99
C MET A 160 -10.95 15.28 -11.68
N ALA A 161 -12.25 14.96 -11.65
CA ALA A 161 -12.87 14.31 -10.50
C ALA A 161 -12.29 12.90 -10.26
N GLY A 162 -12.07 12.14 -11.34
CA GLY A 162 -11.48 10.81 -11.30
C GLY A 162 -10.09 10.79 -10.68
N SER A 163 -9.27 11.81 -10.92
CA SER A 163 -7.93 11.89 -10.34
C SER A 163 -7.94 12.00 -8.81
N LEU A 164 -8.95 12.63 -8.21
CA LEU A 164 -9.12 12.68 -6.75
C LEU A 164 -9.36 11.28 -6.17
N PHE A 165 -10.31 10.55 -6.73
CA PHE A 165 -10.65 9.19 -6.28
C PHE A 165 -9.56 8.20 -6.65
N PHE A 166 -8.88 8.38 -7.78
CA PHE A 166 -7.70 7.61 -8.15
C PHE A 166 -6.61 7.70 -7.08
N GLY A 167 -6.47 8.85 -6.41
CA GLY A 167 -5.54 9.04 -5.30
C GLY A 167 -5.66 7.99 -4.19
N VAL A 168 -6.85 7.37 -4.02
CA VAL A 168 -7.08 6.27 -3.08
C VAL A 168 -6.35 4.98 -3.49
N THR A 169 -5.93 4.84 -4.74
CA THR A 169 -5.14 3.69 -5.21
C THR A 169 -3.76 3.64 -4.55
N LEU A 170 -3.14 4.79 -4.29
CA LEU A 170 -1.79 4.88 -3.74
C LEU A 170 -1.66 4.32 -2.31
N PRO A 171 -2.60 4.55 -1.38
CA PRO A 171 -2.60 3.92 -0.06
C PRO A 171 -2.81 2.41 -0.04
N LEU A 172 -3.35 1.80 -1.11
CA LEU A 172 -3.55 0.34 -1.14
C LEU A 172 -2.25 -0.41 -0.88
N SER A 173 -1.16 0.00 -1.51
CA SER A 173 0.17 -0.61 -1.30
C SER A 173 0.87 -0.12 -0.04
N SER A 174 0.71 1.16 0.34
CA SER A 174 1.52 1.78 1.40
C SER A 174 0.88 1.77 2.80
N VAL A 175 -0.44 1.64 2.90
CA VAL A 175 -1.18 1.60 4.18
C VAL A 175 -1.92 0.29 4.35
N MET A 176 -2.69 -0.13 3.34
CA MET A 176 -3.54 -1.32 3.48
C MET A 176 -2.73 -2.62 3.48
N MET A 177 -1.65 -2.70 2.70
CA MET A 177 -0.81 -3.90 2.65
C MET A 177 -0.08 -4.21 3.96
N PRO A 178 0.59 -3.26 4.64
CA PRO A 178 1.14 -3.51 5.97
C PRO A 178 0.08 -3.99 6.97
N LEU A 179 -1.11 -3.37 6.97
CA LEU A 179 -2.21 -3.77 7.84
C LEU A 179 -2.72 -5.18 7.49
N PHE A 180 -2.82 -5.51 6.20
CA PHE A 180 -3.21 -6.84 5.73
C PHE A 180 -2.22 -7.91 6.18
N CYS A 181 -0.92 -7.69 6.03
CA CYS A 181 0.12 -8.63 6.46
C CYS A 181 0.09 -8.87 7.98
N ARG A 182 -0.28 -7.86 8.80
CA ARG A 182 -0.43 -8.01 10.26
C ARG A 182 -1.55 -8.96 10.69
N ILE A 183 -2.49 -9.28 9.81
CA ILE A 183 -3.54 -10.27 10.10
C ILE A 183 -2.94 -11.67 10.27
N PHE A 184 -1.91 -12.00 9.47
CA PHE A 184 -1.34 -13.33 9.36
C PHE A 184 -0.06 -13.49 10.16
N TRP A 185 0.79 -12.46 10.18
CA TRP A 185 2.11 -12.53 10.77
C TRP A 185 2.31 -11.50 11.88
N LYS A 186 3.06 -11.86 12.91
CA LYS A 186 3.38 -11.00 14.05
C LYS A 186 4.90 -10.97 14.26
N GLY A 187 5.39 -9.95 14.98
CA GLY A 187 6.80 -9.81 15.33
C GLY A 187 7.72 -9.77 14.10
N GLU A 188 8.84 -10.46 14.17
CA GLU A 188 9.85 -10.51 13.10
C GLU A 188 9.36 -11.22 11.83
N THR A 189 8.50 -12.23 11.98
CA THR A 189 7.87 -12.92 10.84
C THR A 189 7.07 -11.95 9.98
N TYR A 190 6.36 -10.99 10.60
CA TYR A 190 5.66 -9.93 9.87
C TYR A 190 6.62 -9.08 9.03
N SER A 191 7.73 -8.62 9.65
CA SER A 191 8.71 -7.78 8.95
C SER A 191 9.31 -8.51 7.74
N THR A 192 9.66 -9.77 7.92
CA THR A 192 10.21 -10.63 6.87
C THR A 192 9.18 -10.88 5.76
N ALA A 193 7.96 -11.29 6.11
CA ALA A 193 6.90 -11.56 5.14
C ALA A 193 6.52 -10.30 4.33
N TYR A 194 6.40 -9.16 5.00
CA TYR A 194 6.11 -7.89 4.34
C TYR A 194 7.25 -7.44 3.42
N ALA A 195 8.51 -7.54 3.88
CA ALA A 195 9.68 -7.16 3.07
C ALA A 195 9.78 -8.01 1.79
N TYR A 196 9.63 -9.33 1.88
CA TYR A 196 9.64 -10.20 0.69
C TYR A 196 8.42 -9.96 -0.22
N SER A 197 7.23 -9.77 0.35
CA SER A 197 6.03 -9.48 -0.45
C SER A 197 6.17 -8.18 -1.23
N THR A 198 6.74 -7.14 -0.62
CA THR A 198 6.97 -5.85 -1.28
C THR A 198 8.08 -5.94 -2.31
N MET A 199 9.17 -6.64 -2.03
CA MET A 199 10.28 -6.84 -2.95
C MET A 199 9.82 -7.56 -4.22
N VAL A 200 9.21 -8.73 -4.05
CA VAL A 200 8.75 -9.54 -5.18
C VAL A 200 7.61 -8.84 -5.94
N GLY A 201 6.64 -8.28 -5.22
CA GLY A 201 5.52 -7.58 -5.84
C GLY A 201 5.94 -6.32 -6.60
N THR A 202 6.94 -5.57 -6.11
CA THR A 202 7.50 -4.41 -6.85
C THR A 202 8.24 -4.87 -8.10
N LEU A 203 9.04 -5.94 -8.00
CA LEU A 203 9.76 -6.50 -9.14
C LEU A 203 8.80 -6.95 -10.26
N LEU A 204 7.72 -7.64 -9.88
CA LEU A 204 6.67 -8.06 -10.83
C LEU A 204 5.85 -6.87 -11.35
N GLY A 205 5.70 -5.82 -10.58
CA GLY A 205 4.96 -4.61 -10.96
C GLY A 205 5.74 -3.64 -11.85
N ALA A 206 7.07 -3.62 -11.75
CA ALA A 206 7.92 -2.67 -12.46
C ALA A 206 7.68 -2.62 -14.00
N PRO A 207 7.46 -3.74 -14.71
CA PRO A 207 7.15 -3.72 -16.13
C PRO A 207 5.89 -2.93 -16.49
N PHE A 208 4.90 -2.83 -15.59
CA PHE A 208 3.66 -2.11 -15.85
C PHE A 208 3.88 -0.62 -16.10
N ASN A 209 4.88 -0.02 -15.46
CA ASN A 209 5.22 1.37 -15.74
C ASN A 209 5.66 1.59 -17.20
N MET A 210 6.41 0.64 -17.75
CA MET A 210 6.81 0.67 -19.16
C MET A 210 5.64 0.30 -20.09
N TRP A 211 4.89 -0.75 -19.77
CA TRP A 211 3.75 -1.21 -20.58
C TRP A 211 2.65 -0.16 -20.70
N PHE A 212 2.38 0.60 -19.66
CA PHE A 212 1.38 1.67 -19.72
C PHE A 212 1.73 2.75 -20.73
N GLY A 213 3.01 3.08 -20.91
CA GLY A 213 3.47 3.94 -22.01
C GLY A 213 3.31 3.27 -23.37
N THR A 214 3.76 2.00 -23.49
CA THR A 214 3.68 1.22 -24.73
C THR A 214 2.23 1.04 -25.20
N PHE A 215 1.27 0.86 -24.29
CA PHE A 215 -0.14 0.75 -24.66
C PHE A 215 -0.65 2.02 -25.34
N TYR A 216 -0.23 3.18 -24.88
CA TYR A 216 -0.53 4.43 -25.55
C TYR A 216 0.13 4.54 -26.93
N ASP A 217 1.40 4.14 -27.04
CA ASP A 217 2.13 4.18 -28.32
C ASP A 217 1.46 3.31 -29.40
N ILE A 218 0.83 2.19 -28.99
CA ILE A 218 0.14 1.27 -29.90
C ILE A 218 -1.28 1.73 -30.24
N THR A 219 -2.02 2.24 -29.25
CA THR A 219 -3.46 2.52 -29.39
C THR A 219 -3.78 3.98 -29.65
N GLY A 220 -2.86 4.89 -29.32
CA GLY A 220 -3.09 6.35 -29.38
C GLY A 220 -4.08 6.86 -28.31
N ASP A 221 -4.50 6.00 -27.37
CA ASP A 221 -5.47 6.33 -26.32
C ASP A 221 -5.06 5.72 -24.96
N TYR A 222 -5.35 6.42 -23.87
CA TYR A 222 -5.10 5.94 -22.49
C TYR A 222 -6.20 5.00 -21.96
N ARG A 223 -7.29 4.78 -22.68
CA ARG A 223 -8.38 3.89 -22.26
C ARG A 223 -7.90 2.47 -21.99
N LEU A 224 -7.02 1.93 -22.83
CA LEU A 224 -6.46 0.60 -22.61
C LEU A 224 -5.65 0.57 -21.31
N THR A 225 -4.80 1.56 -21.08
CA THR A 225 -3.98 1.69 -19.86
C THR A 225 -4.86 1.77 -18.60
N ILE A 226 -5.90 2.60 -18.62
CA ILE A 226 -6.86 2.74 -17.52
C ILE A 226 -7.64 1.44 -17.33
N GLY A 227 -8.07 0.78 -18.41
CA GLY A 227 -8.79 -0.49 -18.39
C GLY A 227 -7.96 -1.62 -17.78
N VAL A 228 -6.68 -1.75 -18.16
CA VAL A 228 -5.75 -2.73 -17.56
C VAL A 228 -5.55 -2.46 -16.07
N SER A 229 -5.36 -1.20 -15.68
CA SER A 229 -5.25 -0.82 -14.27
C SER A 229 -6.53 -1.15 -13.49
N ALA A 230 -7.71 -0.90 -14.06
CA ALA A 230 -9.00 -1.27 -13.46
C ALA A 230 -9.16 -2.80 -13.33
N ALA A 231 -8.70 -3.58 -14.33
CA ALA A 231 -8.70 -5.04 -14.26
C ALA A 231 -7.80 -5.56 -13.13
N MET A 232 -6.66 -4.90 -12.88
CA MET A 232 -5.80 -5.21 -11.73
C MET A 232 -6.51 -4.96 -10.40
N LEU A 233 -7.33 -3.90 -10.28
CA LEU A 233 -8.15 -3.67 -9.08
C LEU A 233 -9.20 -4.76 -8.88
N ILE A 234 -9.81 -5.26 -9.96
CA ILE A 234 -10.76 -6.39 -9.89
C ILE A 234 -10.04 -7.65 -9.39
N MET A 235 -8.83 -7.92 -9.91
CA MET A 235 -8.02 -9.03 -9.45
C MET A 235 -7.63 -8.88 -7.97
N LEU A 236 -7.27 -7.68 -7.54
CA LEU A 236 -7.00 -7.37 -6.13
C LEU A 236 -8.23 -7.63 -5.26
N THR A 237 -9.41 -7.19 -5.69
CA THR A 237 -10.68 -7.46 -4.99
C THR A 237 -10.89 -8.96 -4.80
N PHE A 238 -10.68 -9.75 -5.86
CA PHE A 238 -10.81 -11.21 -5.80
C PHE A 238 -9.85 -11.83 -4.76
N LEU A 239 -8.58 -11.41 -4.74
CA LEU A 239 -7.59 -11.90 -3.78
C LEU A 239 -7.99 -11.57 -2.32
N ILE A 240 -8.47 -10.35 -2.07
CA ILE A 240 -8.87 -9.92 -0.73
C ILE A 240 -10.14 -10.63 -0.26
N ILE A 241 -11.15 -10.80 -1.13
CA ILE A 241 -12.38 -11.55 -0.82
C ILE A 241 -12.05 -13.00 -0.53
N LEU A 242 -11.21 -13.64 -1.36
CA LEU A 242 -10.81 -15.03 -1.18
C LEU A 242 -10.19 -15.24 0.21
N GLU A 243 -9.34 -14.32 0.63
CA GLU A 243 -8.72 -14.40 1.95
C GLU A 243 -9.69 -14.08 3.07
N GLY A 244 -10.58 -13.12 2.89
CA GLY A 244 -11.66 -12.82 3.83
C GLY A 244 -12.59 -14.04 4.09
N VAL A 245 -12.90 -14.80 3.05
CA VAL A 245 -13.69 -16.04 3.16
C VAL A 245 -12.92 -17.14 3.89
N ARG A 246 -11.61 -17.30 3.60
CA ARG A 246 -10.73 -18.25 4.30
C ARG A 246 -10.68 -17.97 5.80
N LEU A 247 -10.46 -16.71 6.17
CA LEU A 247 -10.43 -16.28 7.58
C LEU A 247 -11.76 -16.54 8.30
N LYS A 248 -12.90 -16.31 7.65
CA LYS A 248 -14.22 -16.62 8.22
C LYS A 248 -14.41 -18.12 8.43
N ARG A 249 -14.02 -18.96 7.48
CA ARG A 249 -14.10 -20.43 7.61
C ARG A 249 -13.21 -20.96 8.72
N ALA A 250 -11.99 -20.44 8.86
CA ALA A 250 -11.06 -20.81 9.91
C ALA A 250 -11.59 -20.46 11.31
N LYS A 251 -12.31 -19.33 11.44
CA LYS A 251 -12.99 -18.95 12.71
C LYS A 251 -14.20 -19.80 13.01
N SER A 252 -14.98 -20.19 12.00
CA SER A 252 -16.18 -21.04 12.16
C SER A 252 -15.86 -22.50 12.44
N GLY A 253 -14.71 -23.01 11.97
CA GLY A 253 -14.26 -24.39 12.20
C GLY A 253 -13.60 -24.64 13.58
N LYS A 254 -13.27 -23.58 14.34
CA LYS A 254 -12.89 -23.68 15.75
C LYS A 254 -14.17 -23.72 16.59
N SER A 255 -14.71 -24.94 16.78
CA SER A 255 -15.80 -25.23 17.70
C SER A 255 -15.49 -24.78 19.13
N PRO A 256 -16.49 -24.35 19.94
CA PRO A 256 -16.30 -23.81 21.31
C PRO A 256 -15.88 -24.85 22.36
N SER A 257 -15.29 -25.97 21.96
CA SER A 257 -14.88 -27.08 22.85
C SER A 257 -13.57 -26.87 23.63
N GLN A 258 -12.85 -25.73 23.46
CA GLN A 258 -11.62 -25.44 24.19
C GLN A 258 -11.66 -24.20 25.07
N ALA A 259 -12.85 -23.78 25.49
CA ALA A 259 -13.05 -22.71 26.48
C ALA A 259 -13.68 -23.29 27.78
N ARG A 260 -13.06 -24.34 28.36
CA ARG A 260 -13.30 -24.77 29.74
C ARG A 260 -11.97 -25.01 30.43
#